data_10c9d9982df2e73609425377de6f301b
#
_entry.id   10c9d9982df2e73609425377de6f301b
#
_cell.length_a   1.000
_cell.length_b   1.000
_cell.length_c   1.000
_cell.angle_alpha   90.00
_cell.angle_beta   90.00
_cell.angle_gamma   90.00
#
_symmetry.space_group_name_H-M   'P 1'
#
loop_
_entity.id
_entity.type
_entity.pdbx_description
1 polymer ?
#
loop_
_entity_poly.entity_id
_entity_poly.type
_entity_poly.pdbx_seq_one_letter_code
_entity_poly.pdbx_strand_id
1 'polypeptide(L)'
;MSEAEIRSFHDETTGTLSYVVSDPATRSAAIIDPVLGYAMVSGRTDTGPSDAVIARVRDEGLTLEWILETHAHADHLSGAQHVKAQLGGAIAIGAGIRNVQAHFGKVFNLGPGFNADGSDFDHLFSDGDAFNIGELACEVIATPGHTDDSISYRIGSAVFVGDTLFMPDFGSARCDFPGGDAARLYDSIHRLLSLPGDTRLYMCHDYRPGGRELRWECTVDEQRADNIHVHDGVDKADFVEMREARDATLSLPALIVPSIQVNIRAGRLPDAENNGVRYIKTPIDTL
;
A
#
# COMPACT_ATOMS: atom_id res chain seq x y z
N MET A 1 -20.98 -16.02 -9.25
CA MET A 1 -20.33 -14.68 -9.30
C MET A 1 -19.09 -14.86 -10.17
N SER A 2 -18.81 -13.92 -11.06
CA SER A 2 -17.57 -13.94 -11.86
C SER A 2 -16.35 -13.83 -10.95
N GLU A 3 -15.28 -14.53 -11.25
CA GLU A 3 -14.02 -14.38 -10.56
C GLU A 3 -13.32 -13.11 -11.07
N ALA A 4 -12.66 -12.36 -10.18
CA ALA A 4 -11.93 -11.15 -10.58
C ALA A 4 -10.74 -11.51 -11.49
N GLU A 5 -10.54 -10.74 -12.55
CA GLU A 5 -9.31 -10.79 -13.32
C GLU A 5 -8.25 -9.87 -12.71
N ILE A 6 -7.06 -10.41 -12.40
CA ILE A 6 -5.99 -9.71 -11.71
C ILE A 6 -4.76 -9.68 -12.60
N ARG A 7 -4.13 -8.50 -12.71
CA ARG A 7 -2.85 -8.29 -13.40
C ARG A 7 -1.90 -7.56 -12.46
N SER A 8 -0.71 -8.12 -12.27
CA SER A 8 0.36 -7.54 -11.46
C SER A 8 1.35 -6.75 -12.31
N PHE A 9 1.87 -5.67 -11.74
CA PHE A 9 2.91 -4.80 -12.33
C PHE A 9 4.00 -4.59 -11.30
N HIS A 10 5.20 -5.03 -11.59
CA HIS A 10 6.34 -4.93 -10.70
C HIS A 10 7.20 -3.72 -11.06
N ASP A 11 7.42 -2.83 -10.10
CA ASP A 11 8.43 -1.78 -10.20
C ASP A 11 9.78 -2.29 -9.67
N GLU A 12 10.73 -2.49 -10.56
CA GLU A 12 12.07 -3.01 -10.23
C GLU A 12 12.85 -2.07 -9.29
N THR A 13 12.52 -0.79 -9.26
CA THR A 13 13.25 0.21 -8.47
C THR A 13 12.92 0.13 -6.99
N THR A 14 11.63 -0.06 -6.67
CA THR A 14 11.13 -0.09 -5.29
C THR A 14 10.76 -1.49 -4.82
N GLY A 15 10.66 -2.45 -5.75
CA GLY A 15 10.17 -3.81 -5.49
C GLY A 15 8.65 -3.86 -5.29
N THR A 16 7.94 -2.78 -5.60
CA THR A 16 6.49 -2.65 -5.40
C THR A 16 5.72 -3.41 -6.47
N LEU A 17 4.60 -3.96 -6.08
CA LEU A 17 3.63 -4.62 -6.95
C LEU A 17 2.33 -3.80 -6.95
N SER A 18 2.03 -3.17 -8.08
CA SER A 18 0.73 -2.57 -8.36
C SER A 18 -0.18 -3.60 -9.05
N TYR A 19 -1.49 -3.45 -8.87
CA TYR A 19 -2.44 -4.38 -9.48
C TYR A 19 -3.55 -3.65 -10.25
N VAL A 20 -3.98 -4.24 -11.38
CA VAL A 20 -5.27 -3.96 -12.00
C VAL A 20 -6.18 -5.13 -11.69
N VAL A 21 -7.31 -4.84 -11.05
CA VAL A 21 -8.35 -5.81 -10.72
C VAL A 21 -9.61 -5.43 -11.49
N SER A 22 -10.17 -6.36 -12.27
CA SER A 22 -11.33 -6.06 -13.09
C SER A 22 -12.43 -7.11 -12.97
N ASP A 23 -13.66 -6.62 -13.10
CA ASP A 23 -14.85 -7.45 -13.28
C ASP A 23 -15.02 -7.78 -14.76
N PRO A 24 -14.87 -9.05 -15.18
CA PRO A 24 -15.03 -9.45 -16.57
C PRO A 24 -16.46 -9.26 -17.11
N ALA A 25 -17.49 -9.21 -16.22
CA ALA A 25 -18.88 -9.05 -16.61
C ALA A 25 -19.23 -7.62 -16.99
N THR A 26 -18.74 -6.64 -16.22
CA THR A 26 -19.06 -5.21 -16.40
C THR A 26 -17.93 -4.40 -17.03
N ARG A 27 -16.71 -4.95 -17.04
CA ARG A 27 -15.48 -4.27 -17.45
C ARG A 27 -15.10 -3.10 -16.52
N SER A 28 -15.67 -3.04 -15.33
CA SER A 28 -15.24 -2.13 -14.26
C SER A 28 -13.92 -2.59 -13.66
N ALA A 29 -13.08 -1.65 -13.23
CA ALA A 29 -11.77 -1.96 -12.70
C ALA A 29 -11.39 -1.09 -11.50
N ALA A 30 -10.47 -1.61 -10.69
CA ALA A 30 -9.69 -0.87 -9.70
C ALA A 30 -8.20 -1.01 -9.98
N ILE A 31 -7.43 0.01 -9.61
CA ILE A 31 -5.97 -0.03 -9.54
C ILE A 31 -5.58 0.03 -8.07
N ILE A 32 -4.67 -0.84 -7.65
CA ILE A 32 -4.18 -0.91 -6.25
C ILE A 32 -2.71 -0.53 -6.23
N ASP A 33 -2.34 0.38 -5.33
CA ASP A 33 -0.99 0.88 -5.03
C ASP A 33 -0.20 1.28 -6.29
N PRO A 34 -0.67 2.26 -7.10
CA PRO A 34 0.04 2.70 -8.30
C PRO A 34 1.31 3.48 -7.93
N VAL A 35 2.42 3.19 -8.62
CA VAL A 35 3.73 3.80 -8.35
C VAL A 35 4.00 5.00 -9.25
N LEU A 36 4.49 6.10 -8.65
CA LEU A 36 5.17 7.19 -9.32
C LEU A 36 6.68 7.08 -9.07
N GLY A 37 7.44 6.84 -10.10
CA GLY A 37 8.90 6.78 -9.99
C GLY A 37 9.50 8.11 -9.50
N TYR A 38 10.55 8.01 -8.68
CA TYR A 38 11.23 9.20 -8.14
C TYR A 38 12.74 8.98 -8.01
N ALA A 39 13.51 9.88 -8.58
CA ALA A 39 14.97 9.87 -8.50
C ALA A 39 15.46 10.83 -7.39
N MET A 40 15.85 10.31 -6.24
CA MET A 40 16.30 11.08 -5.06
C MET A 40 17.36 12.13 -5.38
N VAL A 41 18.34 11.79 -6.20
CA VAL A 41 19.48 12.69 -6.48
C VAL A 41 19.08 13.90 -7.32
N SER A 42 18.11 13.74 -8.22
CA SER A 42 17.70 14.79 -9.16
C SER A 42 16.33 15.42 -8.83
N GLY A 43 15.57 14.81 -7.93
CA GLY A 43 14.18 15.23 -7.64
C GLY A 43 13.23 15.01 -8.82
N ARG A 44 13.59 14.18 -9.81
CA ARG A 44 12.75 13.92 -10.98
C ARG A 44 11.75 12.82 -10.71
N THR A 45 10.51 13.05 -11.10
CA THR A 45 9.45 12.04 -11.16
C THR A 45 9.47 11.31 -12.50
N ASP A 46 9.01 10.05 -12.51
CA ASP A 46 8.83 9.23 -13.69
C ASP A 46 7.43 8.57 -13.64
N THR A 47 6.63 8.80 -14.67
CA THR A 47 5.28 8.22 -14.77
C THR A 47 5.27 6.82 -15.35
N GLY A 48 6.41 6.30 -15.84
CA GLY A 48 6.51 5.02 -16.50
C GLY A 48 5.81 3.85 -15.79
N PRO A 49 6.00 3.63 -14.48
CA PRO A 49 5.29 2.57 -13.75
C PRO A 49 3.76 2.73 -13.82
N SER A 50 3.24 3.93 -13.55
CA SER A 50 1.79 4.21 -13.65
C SER A 50 1.29 4.16 -15.10
N ASP A 51 2.08 4.59 -16.09
CA ASP A 51 1.70 4.55 -17.50
C ASP A 51 1.51 3.11 -18.00
N ALA A 52 2.30 2.15 -17.49
CA ALA A 52 2.12 0.73 -17.80
C ALA A 52 0.76 0.20 -17.30
N VAL A 53 0.35 0.60 -16.10
CA VAL A 53 -0.95 0.24 -15.53
C VAL A 53 -2.09 0.91 -16.30
N ILE A 54 -1.95 2.20 -16.65
CA ILE A 54 -2.91 2.96 -17.46
C ILE A 54 -3.09 2.33 -18.84
N ALA A 55 -2.00 1.94 -19.49
CA ALA A 55 -2.04 1.29 -20.79
C ALA A 55 -2.86 0.00 -20.73
N ARG A 56 -2.67 -0.83 -19.69
CA ARG A 56 -3.45 -2.07 -19.51
C ARG A 56 -4.95 -1.79 -19.41
N VAL A 57 -5.36 -0.81 -18.61
CA VAL A 57 -6.78 -0.44 -18.46
C VAL A 57 -7.37 0.01 -19.80
N ARG A 58 -6.62 0.80 -20.58
CA ARG A 58 -7.05 1.27 -21.92
C ARG A 58 -7.11 0.14 -22.94
N ASP A 59 -6.07 -0.69 -23.03
CA ASP A 59 -5.95 -1.78 -24.01
C ASP A 59 -7.04 -2.83 -23.81
N GLU A 60 -7.39 -3.11 -22.56
CA GLU A 60 -8.49 -4.00 -22.23
C GLU A 60 -9.87 -3.29 -22.28
N GLY A 61 -9.93 -1.97 -22.55
CA GLY A 61 -11.17 -1.19 -22.59
C GLY A 61 -11.95 -1.23 -21.28
N LEU A 62 -11.24 -1.16 -20.15
CA LEU A 62 -11.83 -1.17 -18.81
C LEU A 62 -12.25 0.26 -18.40
N THR A 63 -13.23 0.33 -17.52
CA THR A 63 -13.66 1.59 -16.87
C THR A 63 -13.11 1.60 -15.45
N LEU A 64 -12.24 2.55 -15.14
CA LEU A 64 -11.66 2.67 -13.81
C LEU A 64 -12.65 3.32 -12.83
N GLU A 65 -13.04 2.62 -11.79
CA GLU A 65 -13.90 3.11 -10.71
C GLU A 65 -13.09 3.56 -9.50
N TRP A 66 -12.04 2.79 -9.14
CA TRP A 66 -11.27 2.99 -7.94
C TRP A 66 -9.77 3.02 -8.18
N ILE A 67 -9.10 3.87 -7.41
CA ILE A 67 -7.65 3.87 -7.19
C ILE A 67 -7.47 3.67 -5.69
N LEU A 68 -7.02 2.49 -5.30
CA LEU A 68 -7.00 2.01 -3.93
C LEU A 68 -5.57 2.05 -3.40
N GLU A 69 -5.34 2.78 -2.32
CA GLU A 69 -4.09 2.74 -1.56
C GLU A 69 -4.28 1.83 -0.35
N THR A 70 -3.37 0.89 -0.13
CA THR A 70 -3.42 0.03 1.05
C THR A 70 -2.99 0.78 2.31
N HIS A 71 -2.08 1.73 2.17
CA HIS A 71 -1.57 2.61 3.23
C HIS A 71 -0.77 3.78 2.65
N ALA A 72 -0.32 4.72 3.47
CA ALA A 72 0.61 5.76 3.06
C ALA A 72 2.04 5.21 2.98
N HIS A 73 2.45 4.73 1.81
CA HIS A 73 3.74 4.11 1.56
C HIS A 73 4.93 5.01 1.90
N ALA A 74 5.98 4.45 2.49
CA ALA A 74 7.21 5.16 2.84
C ALA A 74 8.37 4.91 1.84
N ASP A 75 8.24 3.92 0.98
CA ASP A 75 9.29 3.40 0.09
C ASP A 75 9.11 3.78 -1.38
N HIS A 76 7.92 4.26 -1.76
CA HIS A 76 7.65 4.80 -3.10
C HIS A 76 6.62 5.93 -3.07
N LEU A 77 6.60 6.77 -4.10
CA LEU A 77 5.58 7.79 -4.29
C LEU A 77 4.35 7.16 -4.97
N SER A 78 3.15 7.54 -4.51
CA SER A 78 1.91 7.13 -5.15
C SER A 78 1.69 7.82 -6.50
N GLY A 79 1.33 7.02 -7.51
CA GLY A 79 0.92 7.46 -8.84
C GLY A 79 -0.57 7.81 -8.96
N ALA A 80 -1.32 7.77 -7.85
CA ALA A 80 -2.79 7.89 -7.88
C ALA A 80 -3.31 9.15 -8.59
N GLN A 81 -2.67 10.30 -8.38
CA GLN A 81 -3.08 11.53 -9.08
C GLN A 81 -2.83 11.46 -10.59
N HIS A 82 -1.72 10.84 -11.01
CA HIS A 82 -1.45 10.66 -12.44
C HIS A 82 -2.47 9.73 -13.07
N VAL A 83 -2.76 8.60 -12.42
CA VAL A 83 -3.79 7.65 -12.86
C VAL A 83 -5.15 8.33 -12.95
N LYS A 84 -5.57 9.05 -11.91
CA LYS A 84 -6.85 9.77 -11.86
C LYS A 84 -6.98 10.81 -12.98
N ALA A 85 -5.91 11.54 -13.26
CA ALA A 85 -5.90 12.54 -14.34
C ALA A 85 -6.07 11.91 -15.73
N GLN A 86 -5.65 10.65 -15.92
CA GLN A 86 -5.67 9.93 -17.19
C GLN A 86 -6.93 9.07 -17.41
N LEU A 87 -7.50 8.51 -16.35
CA LEU A 87 -8.58 7.51 -16.42
C LEU A 87 -9.81 7.88 -15.59
N GLY A 88 -9.74 8.89 -14.73
CA GLY A 88 -10.76 9.13 -13.72
C GLY A 88 -10.62 8.16 -12.54
N GLY A 89 -11.74 7.81 -11.92
CA GLY A 89 -11.81 6.96 -10.73
C GLY A 89 -11.66 7.75 -9.41
N ALA A 90 -12.11 7.13 -8.32
CA ALA A 90 -12.03 7.69 -6.98
C ALA A 90 -10.79 7.16 -6.25
N ILE A 91 -9.99 8.05 -5.63
CA ILE A 91 -8.84 7.66 -4.81
C ILE A 91 -9.32 7.37 -3.39
N ALA A 92 -9.02 6.19 -2.87
CA ALA A 92 -9.44 5.76 -1.55
C ALA A 92 -8.31 5.13 -0.75
N ILE A 93 -8.38 5.27 0.58
CA ILE A 93 -7.42 4.74 1.56
C ILE A 93 -8.12 4.45 2.88
N GLY A 94 -7.45 3.81 3.84
CA GLY A 94 -7.93 3.61 5.21
C GLY A 94 -8.12 4.92 5.98
N ALA A 95 -9.19 5.02 6.78
CA ALA A 95 -9.52 6.23 7.57
C ALA A 95 -8.43 6.60 8.59
N GLY A 96 -7.54 5.66 8.94
CA GLY A 96 -6.34 5.88 9.77
C GLY A 96 -5.36 6.90 9.18
N ILE A 97 -5.46 7.20 7.88
CA ILE A 97 -4.65 8.23 7.22
C ILE A 97 -4.68 9.57 7.95
N ARG A 98 -5.78 9.90 8.63
CA ARG A 98 -5.89 11.13 9.45
C ARG A 98 -4.82 11.20 10.53
N ASN A 99 -4.48 10.08 11.16
CA ASN A 99 -3.43 10.01 12.18
C ASN A 99 -2.05 10.19 11.54
N VAL A 100 -1.82 9.56 10.39
CA VAL A 100 -0.59 9.69 9.61
C VAL A 100 -0.40 11.15 9.16
N GLN A 101 -1.44 11.76 8.62
CA GLN A 101 -1.46 13.19 8.24
C GLN A 101 -1.17 14.10 9.43
N ALA A 102 -1.81 13.86 10.59
CA ALA A 102 -1.63 14.66 11.79
C ALA A 102 -0.20 14.58 12.34
N HIS A 103 0.42 13.39 12.29
CA HIS A 103 1.80 13.19 12.70
C HIS A 103 2.77 13.88 11.74
N PHE A 104 2.75 13.50 10.47
CA PHE A 104 3.73 13.97 9.50
C PHE A 104 3.50 15.42 9.05
N GLY A 105 2.27 15.94 9.18
CA GLY A 105 2.00 17.36 9.02
C GLY A 105 2.81 18.23 9.97
N LYS A 106 3.04 17.74 11.21
CA LYS A 106 3.92 18.39 12.21
C LYS A 106 5.40 18.20 11.88
N VAL A 107 5.81 16.95 11.58
CA VAL A 107 7.20 16.62 11.26
C VAL A 107 7.73 17.46 10.10
N PHE A 108 6.96 17.56 9.02
CA PHE A 108 7.34 18.33 7.83
C PHE A 108 6.94 19.81 7.88
N ASN A 109 6.32 20.25 8.98
CA ASN A 109 5.82 21.63 9.12
C ASN A 109 5.06 22.11 7.88
N LEU A 110 3.99 21.38 7.55
CA LEU A 110 3.23 21.60 6.29
C LEU A 110 2.37 22.88 6.33
N GLY A 111 2.29 23.52 7.50
CA GLY A 111 1.62 24.80 7.68
C GLY A 111 0.07 24.72 7.75
N PRO A 112 -0.60 25.88 7.90
CA PRO A 112 -2.03 25.92 8.16
C PRO A 112 -2.91 25.56 6.96
N GLY A 113 -2.34 25.47 5.77
CA GLY A 113 -3.06 25.03 4.55
C GLY A 113 -3.16 23.50 4.39
N PHE A 114 -2.48 22.75 5.25
CA PHE A 114 -2.57 21.29 5.24
C PHE A 114 -3.60 20.81 6.28
N ASN A 115 -4.62 20.10 5.82
CA ASN A 115 -5.66 19.54 6.69
C ASN A 115 -5.39 18.05 6.93
N ALA A 116 -5.34 17.66 8.20
CA ALA A 116 -5.17 16.26 8.60
C ALA A 116 -6.54 15.60 8.82
N ASP A 117 -7.44 15.73 7.86
CA ASP A 117 -8.84 15.25 7.93
C ASP A 117 -9.18 14.19 6.87
N GLY A 118 -8.19 13.83 6.02
CA GLY A 118 -8.36 12.87 4.95
C GLY A 118 -8.98 13.45 3.67
N SER A 119 -9.29 14.75 3.63
CA SER A 119 -9.96 15.39 2.49
C SER A 119 -9.13 15.43 1.19
N ASP A 120 -7.88 15.04 1.23
CA ASP A 120 -7.04 14.81 0.04
C ASP A 120 -7.49 13.59 -0.79
N PHE A 121 -8.17 12.63 -0.15
CA PHE A 121 -8.72 11.42 -0.75
C PHE A 121 -10.21 11.60 -1.05
N ASP A 122 -10.72 10.94 -2.11
CA ASP A 122 -12.15 11.01 -2.45
C ASP A 122 -12.98 10.13 -1.49
N HIS A 123 -12.39 9.08 -0.93
CA HIS A 123 -13.07 8.19 0.01
C HIS A 123 -12.12 7.65 1.08
N LEU A 124 -12.62 7.51 2.29
CA LEU A 124 -11.92 6.92 3.42
C LEU A 124 -12.66 5.68 3.91
N PHE A 125 -12.01 4.54 3.85
CA PHE A 125 -12.57 3.27 4.29
C PHE A 125 -12.32 3.01 5.78
N SER A 126 -13.32 2.42 6.41
CA SER A 126 -13.25 1.85 7.76
C SER A 126 -13.28 0.33 7.69
N ASP A 127 -12.93 -0.32 8.81
CA ASP A 127 -13.00 -1.77 8.94
C ASP A 127 -14.40 -2.30 8.67
N GLY A 128 -14.51 -3.34 7.82
CA GLY A 128 -15.77 -3.97 7.44
C GLY A 128 -16.60 -3.21 6.41
N ASP A 129 -16.10 -2.07 5.89
CA ASP A 129 -16.78 -1.37 4.81
C ASP A 129 -16.84 -2.26 3.55
N ALA A 130 -17.99 -2.21 2.90
CA ALA A 130 -18.23 -2.91 1.64
C ALA A 130 -18.36 -1.93 0.48
N PHE A 131 -17.78 -2.27 -0.65
CA PHE A 131 -17.89 -1.54 -1.92
C PHE A 131 -17.94 -2.50 -3.08
N ASN A 132 -18.05 -2.01 -4.30
CA ASN A 132 -18.05 -2.86 -5.49
C ASN A 132 -17.04 -2.37 -6.52
N ILE A 133 -16.57 -3.29 -7.36
CA ILE A 133 -15.93 -3.04 -8.64
C ILE A 133 -16.83 -3.69 -9.68
N GLY A 134 -17.68 -2.89 -10.32
CA GLY A 134 -18.77 -3.44 -11.12
C GLY A 134 -19.72 -4.32 -10.28
N GLU A 135 -19.79 -5.61 -10.58
CA GLU A 135 -20.57 -6.61 -9.82
C GLU A 135 -19.73 -7.39 -8.81
N LEU A 136 -18.41 -7.19 -8.76
CA LEU A 136 -17.54 -7.82 -7.75
C LEU A 136 -17.77 -7.19 -6.39
N ALA A 137 -18.20 -7.97 -5.42
CA ALA A 137 -18.31 -7.54 -4.03
C ALA A 137 -16.92 -7.45 -3.41
N CYS A 138 -16.63 -6.33 -2.77
CA CYS A 138 -15.39 -6.03 -2.10
C CYS A 138 -15.64 -5.69 -0.62
N GLU A 139 -14.69 -6.06 0.23
CA GLU A 139 -14.69 -5.80 1.66
C GLU A 139 -13.35 -5.23 2.09
N VAL A 140 -13.37 -4.27 3.01
CA VAL A 140 -12.18 -3.71 3.63
C VAL A 140 -11.91 -4.40 4.96
N ILE A 141 -10.68 -4.87 5.13
CA ILE A 141 -10.19 -5.48 6.38
C ILE A 141 -9.13 -4.53 6.94
N ALA A 142 -9.37 -3.89 8.07
CA ALA A 142 -8.33 -3.11 8.72
C ALA A 142 -7.20 -4.04 9.20
N THR A 143 -5.97 -3.72 8.80
CA THR A 143 -4.76 -4.48 9.12
C THR A 143 -3.66 -3.56 9.68
N PRO A 144 -3.96 -2.75 10.74
CA PRO A 144 -2.99 -1.84 11.30
C PRO A 144 -1.84 -2.59 11.99
N GLY A 145 -0.70 -1.92 12.09
CA GLY A 145 0.48 -2.45 12.78
C GLY A 145 1.78 -2.09 12.06
N HIS A 146 1.84 -2.20 10.73
CA HIS A 146 2.89 -1.55 9.95
C HIS A 146 2.70 -0.02 10.00
N THR A 147 1.50 0.44 9.66
CA THR A 147 1.05 1.83 9.83
C THR A 147 -0.36 1.84 10.45
N ASP A 148 -0.82 3.02 10.92
CA ASP A 148 -2.17 3.19 11.47
C ASP A 148 -3.28 3.11 10.41
N ASP A 149 -2.98 3.45 9.18
CA ASP A 149 -3.90 3.49 8.05
C ASP A 149 -3.92 2.21 7.22
N SER A 150 -3.08 1.22 7.56
CA SER A 150 -3.00 -0.04 6.82
C SER A 150 -4.34 -0.77 6.77
N ILE A 151 -4.77 -1.07 5.56
CA ILE A 151 -5.95 -1.89 5.26
C ILE A 151 -5.62 -2.91 4.18
N SER A 152 -6.38 -4.01 4.18
CA SER A 152 -6.35 -5.01 3.11
C SER A 152 -7.69 -4.97 2.36
N TYR A 153 -7.64 -5.19 1.05
CA TYR A 153 -8.84 -5.25 0.21
C TYR A 153 -9.15 -6.69 -0.16
N ARG A 154 -10.32 -7.19 0.27
CA ARG A 154 -10.84 -8.49 -0.14
C ARG A 154 -11.76 -8.31 -1.35
N ILE A 155 -11.45 -8.96 -2.45
CA ILE A 155 -12.19 -8.90 -3.70
C ILE A 155 -12.45 -10.35 -4.15
N GLY A 156 -13.64 -10.85 -3.89
CA GLY A 156 -13.95 -12.26 -4.09
C GLY A 156 -13.09 -13.20 -3.23
N SER A 157 -12.30 -14.07 -3.86
CA SER A 157 -11.35 -15.00 -3.21
C SER A 157 -9.93 -14.42 -3.05
N ALA A 158 -9.68 -13.21 -3.56
CA ALA A 158 -8.40 -12.53 -3.49
C ALA A 158 -8.36 -11.52 -2.35
N VAL A 159 -7.21 -11.38 -1.68
CA VAL A 159 -6.97 -10.34 -0.67
C VAL A 159 -5.65 -9.64 -0.97
N PHE A 160 -5.68 -8.34 -1.17
CA PHE A 160 -4.51 -7.48 -1.35
C PHE A 160 -4.10 -6.96 0.02
N VAL A 161 -2.96 -7.41 0.52
CA VAL A 161 -2.61 -7.31 1.94
C VAL A 161 -1.77 -6.08 2.31
N GLY A 162 -1.37 -5.27 1.32
CA GLY A 162 -0.43 -4.17 1.54
C GLY A 162 0.85 -4.66 2.24
N ASP A 163 1.41 -3.82 3.09
CA ASP A 163 2.56 -4.15 3.92
C ASP A 163 2.14 -4.77 5.28
N THR A 164 1.26 -5.77 5.23
CA THR A 164 0.91 -6.59 6.41
C THR A 164 1.73 -7.87 6.39
N LEU A 165 1.72 -8.57 5.25
CA LEU A 165 2.46 -9.81 4.99
C LEU A 165 3.22 -9.68 3.68
N PHE A 166 4.35 -10.36 3.61
CA PHE A 166 5.11 -10.59 2.38
C PHE A 166 5.10 -12.08 2.01
N MET A 167 5.81 -12.44 0.96
CA MET A 167 5.96 -13.85 0.61
C MET A 167 6.47 -14.64 1.83
N PRO A 168 6.07 -15.91 2.00
CA PRO A 168 6.42 -16.71 3.18
C PRO A 168 7.90 -16.70 3.54
N ASP A 169 8.79 -16.68 2.53
CA ASP A 169 10.23 -16.64 2.69
C ASP A 169 10.82 -15.27 3.05
N PHE A 170 9.97 -14.22 3.15
CA PHE A 170 10.35 -12.89 3.61
C PHE A 170 9.64 -12.47 4.90
N GLY A 171 8.43 -12.97 5.16
CA GLY A 171 7.73 -12.88 6.44
C GLY A 171 6.73 -11.72 6.53
N SER A 172 6.98 -10.76 7.41
CA SER A 172 6.07 -9.65 7.73
C SER A 172 6.76 -8.30 7.61
N ALA A 173 5.97 -7.21 7.52
CA ALA A 173 6.48 -5.86 7.51
C ALA A 173 7.11 -5.43 8.84
N ARG A 174 7.84 -4.32 8.81
CA ARG A 174 8.36 -3.60 9.98
C ARG A 174 7.25 -2.80 10.66
N CYS A 175 7.45 -2.48 11.94
CA CYS A 175 6.46 -1.78 12.78
C CYS A 175 7.02 -0.54 13.49
N ASP A 176 8.20 -0.08 13.15
CA ASP A 176 8.91 1.02 13.81
C ASP A 176 8.61 2.40 13.20
N PHE A 177 7.60 2.49 12.35
CA PHE A 177 7.07 3.77 11.89
C PHE A 177 6.15 4.40 12.94
N PRO A 178 5.99 5.74 12.91
CA PRO A 178 5.00 6.42 13.75
C PRO A 178 3.60 5.83 13.59
N GLY A 179 3.04 5.32 14.68
CA GLY A 179 1.76 4.58 14.67
C GLY A 179 1.90 3.07 14.41
N GLY A 180 3.11 2.57 14.11
CA GLY A 180 3.39 1.15 14.02
C GLY A 180 3.38 0.45 15.39
N ASP A 181 3.03 -0.85 15.41
CA ASP A 181 2.93 -1.66 16.62
C ASP A 181 2.98 -3.14 16.25
N ALA A 182 4.00 -3.84 16.75
CA ALA A 182 4.23 -5.26 16.41
C ALA A 182 3.11 -6.17 16.95
N ALA A 183 2.53 -5.84 18.10
CA ALA A 183 1.43 -6.62 18.67
C ALA A 183 0.14 -6.45 17.86
N ARG A 184 -0.12 -5.25 17.36
CA ARG A 184 -1.24 -4.98 16.44
C ARG A 184 -1.02 -5.65 15.08
N LEU A 185 0.22 -5.64 14.56
CA LEU A 185 0.54 -6.33 13.31
C LEU A 185 0.29 -7.84 13.42
N TYR A 186 0.70 -8.45 14.54
CA TYR A 186 0.40 -9.87 14.80
C TYR A 186 -1.10 -10.16 14.75
N ASP A 187 -1.93 -9.34 15.42
CA ASP A 187 -3.39 -9.51 15.41
C ASP A 187 -3.96 -9.34 13.99
N SER A 188 -3.47 -8.36 13.24
CA SER A 188 -3.87 -8.11 11.85
C SER A 188 -3.51 -9.28 10.93
N ILE A 189 -2.30 -9.84 11.06
CA ILE A 189 -1.86 -11.02 10.32
C ILE A 189 -2.76 -12.21 10.66
N HIS A 190 -3.01 -12.48 11.93
CA HIS A 190 -3.84 -13.62 12.35
C HIS A 190 -5.29 -13.49 11.91
N ARG A 191 -5.80 -12.26 11.77
CA ARG A 191 -7.08 -12.00 11.15
C ARG A 191 -7.10 -12.44 9.68
N LEU A 192 -6.07 -12.13 8.91
CA LEU A 192 -5.92 -12.59 7.52
C LEU A 192 -5.76 -14.12 7.46
N LEU A 193 -4.95 -14.69 8.34
CA LEU A 193 -4.71 -16.14 8.41
C LEU A 193 -5.92 -16.95 8.94
N SER A 194 -6.96 -16.27 9.46
CA SER A 194 -8.24 -16.89 9.82
C SER A 194 -9.19 -17.08 8.63
N LEU A 195 -8.87 -16.52 7.48
CA LEU A 195 -9.62 -16.75 6.23
C LEU A 195 -9.46 -18.20 5.76
N PRO A 196 -10.34 -18.70 4.86
CA PRO A 196 -10.20 -20.04 4.28
C PRO A 196 -8.78 -20.28 3.73
N GLY A 197 -8.25 -21.48 3.92
CA GLY A 197 -6.85 -21.82 3.60
C GLY A 197 -6.47 -21.62 2.13
N ASP A 198 -7.42 -21.74 1.23
CA ASP A 198 -7.27 -21.52 -0.22
C ASP A 198 -7.44 -20.05 -0.65
N THR A 199 -7.68 -19.12 0.29
CA THR A 199 -7.73 -17.68 0.00
C THR A 199 -6.39 -17.21 -0.55
N ARG A 200 -6.42 -16.53 -1.69
CA ARG A 200 -5.23 -16.01 -2.37
C ARG A 200 -4.86 -14.65 -1.81
N LEU A 201 -3.66 -14.52 -1.28
CA LEU A 201 -3.09 -13.29 -0.74
C LEU A 201 -2.14 -12.69 -1.78
N TYR A 202 -2.34 -11.41 -2.11
CA TYR A 202 -1.54 -10.64 -3.06
C TYR A 202 -0.66 -9.64 -2.33
N MET A 203 0.66 -9.76 -2.52
CA MET A 203 1.68 -9.00 -1.80
C MET A 203 1.92 -7.64 -2.44
N CYS A 204 2.20 -6.62 -1.62
CA CYS A 204 2.60 -5.30 -2.11
C CYS A 204 4.06 -5.27 -2.56
N HIS A 205 4.91 -6.12 -1.98
CA HIS A 205 6.35 -6.20 -2.31
C HIS A 205 6.83 -7.63 -2.47
N ASP A 206 7.81 -7.82 -3.37
CA ASP A 206 8.63 -9.02 -3.39
C ASP A 206 10.11 -8.68 -3.54
N TYR A 207 10.86 -8.86 -2.47
CA TYR A 207 12.30 -8.59 -2.39
C TYR A 207 13.17 -9.75 -2.88
N ARG A 208 12.57 -10.82 -3.39
CA ARG A 208 13.23 -11.99 -4.02
C ARG A 208 14.43 -12.52 -3.21
N PRO A 209 14.25 -12.91 -1.93
CA PRO A 209 15.34 -13.38 -1.10
C PRO A 209 16.09 -14.54 -1.78
N GLY A 210 17.44 -14.52 -1.70
CA GLY A 210 18.28 -15.52 -2.39
C GLY A 210 18.31 -15.40 -3.92
N GLY A 211 17.70 -14.37 -4.52
CA GLY A 211 17.66 -14.15 -5.98
C GLY A 211 16.69 -15.05 -6.72
N ARG A 212 15.65 -15.55 -6.03
CA ARG A 212 14.60 -16.36 -6.68
C ARG A 212 13.75 -15.52 -7.66
N GLU A 213 13.00 -16.22 -8.49
CA GLU A 213 12.01 -15.60 -9.38
C GLU A 213 10.96 -14.81 -8.62
N LEU A 214 10.44 -13.76 -9.27
CA LEU A 214 9.39 -12.89 -8.75
C LEU A 214 8.12 -13.69 -8.43
N ARG A 215 7.57 -13.48 -7.23
CA ARG A 215 6.29 -14.03 -6.79
C ARG A 215 5.47 -12.91 -6.15
N TRP A 216 4.17 -12.90 -6.39
CA TRP A 216 3.28 -11.86 -5.90
C TRP A 216 2.02 -12.39 -5.22
N GLU A 217 1.83 -13.71 -5.24
CA GLU A 217 0.70 -14.35 -4.58
C GLU A 217 1.11 -15.64 -3.87
N CYS A 218 0.40 -15.94 -2.81
CA CYS A 218 0.42 -17.22 -2.13
C CYS A 218 -0.95 -17.44 -1.47
N THR A 219 -1.17 -18.61 -0.87
CA THR A 219 -2.38 -18.92 -0.13
C THR A 219 -2.21 -18.67 1.37
N VAL A 220 -3.35 -18.59 2.09
CA VAL A 220 -3.36 -18.57 3.56
C VAL A 220 -2.68 -19.83 4.12
N ASP A 221 -2.93 -21.00 3.54
CA ASP A 221 -2.29 -22.24 3.99
C ASP A 221 -0.76 -22.21 3.80
N GLU A 222 -0.25 -21.66 2.69
CA GLU A 222 1.21 -21.47 2.50
C GLU A 222 1.79 -20.50 3.54
N GLN A 223 1.09 -19.42 3.88
CA GLN A 223 1.54 -18.50 4.93
C GLN A 223 1.58 -19.19 6.29
N ARG A 224 0.55 -19.96 6.63
CA ARG A 224 0.48 -20.68 7.89
C ARG A 224 1.54 -21.78 8.01
N ALA A 225 1.87 -22.43 6.89
CA ALA A 225 2.87 -23.50 6.87
C ALA A 225 4.31 -22.97 6.90
N ASP A 226 4.60 -21.95 6.07
CA ASP A 226 5.97 -21.65 5.67
C ASP A 226 6.45 -20.24 6.00
N ASN A 227 5.57 -19.34 6.52
CA ASN A 227 6.01 -17.97 6.81
C ASN A 227 7.05 -17.93 7.92
N ILE A 228 8.24 -17.38 7.61
CA ILE A 228 9.38 -17.38 8.51
C ILE A 228 9.18 -16.59 9.81
N HIS A 229 8.14 -15.74 9.89
CA HIS A 229 7.84 -14.91 11.06
C HIS A 229 6.57 -15.33 11.81
N VAL A 230 5.57 -15.90 11.12
CA VAL A 230 4.22 -16.08 11.66
C VAL A 230 3.55 -17.40 11.26
N HIS A 231 4.37 -18.44 10.91
CA HIS A 231 3.83 -19.78 10.68
C HIS A 231 3.07 -20.32 11.91
N ASP A 232 2.25 -21.32 11.71
CA ASP A 232 1.52 -21.97 12.81
C ASP A 232 2.47 -22.39 13.94
N GLY A 233 2.15 -22.00 15.16
CA GLY A 233 2.95 -22.29 16.37
C GLY A 233 3.82 -21.14 16.86
N VAL A 234 3.95 -20.03 16.10
CA VAL A 234 4.58 -18.80 16.60
C VAL A 234 3.55 -18.04 17.44
N ASP A 235 3.85 -17.79 18.70
CA ASP A 235 2.97 -17.01 19.56
C ASP A 235 3.24 -15.50 19.44
N LYS A 236 2.32 -14.70 20.01
CA LYS A 236 2.36 -13.24 19.91
C LYS A 236 3.60 -12.65 20.59
N ALA A 237 4.04 -13.21 21.70
CA ALA A 237 5.17 -12.67 22.45
C ALA A 237 6.48 -12.90 21.69
N ASP A 238 6.66 -14.10 21.14
CA ASP A 238 7.83 -14.44 20.32
C ASP A 238 7.88 -13.57 19.04
N PHE A 239 6.73 -13.37 18.40
CA PHE A 239 6.65 -12.48 17.23
C PHE A 239 7.04 -11.05 17.56
N VAL A 240 6.50 -10.48 18.64
CA VAL A 240 6.78 -9.09 19.05
C VAL A 240 8.26 -8.92 19.36
N GLU A 241 8.86 -9.82 20.16
CA GLU A 241 10.29 -9.79 20.49
C GLU A 241 11.16 -9.84 19.22
N MET A 242 10.87 -10.78 18.33
CA MET A 242 11.57 -10.92 17.04
C MET A 242 11.44 -9.65 16.20
N ARG A 243 10.20 -9.11 16.08
CA ARG A 243 9.93 -7.96 15.21
C ARG A 243 10.61 -6.70 15.71
N GLU A 244 10.50 -6.40 17.00
CA GLU A 244 11.16 -5.24 17.62
C GLU A 244 12.69 -5.34 17.53
N ALA A 245 13.26 -6.52 17.83
CA ALA A 245 14.69 -6.74 17.69
C ALA A 245 15.19 -6.56 16.26
N ARG A 246 14.43 -7.04 15.27
CA ARG A 246 14.76 -6.88 13.85
C ARG A 246 14.63 -5.41 13.42
N ASP A 247 13.55 -4.75 13.77
CA ASP A 247 13.29 -3.35 13.38
C ASP A 247 14.36 -2.41 13.90
N ALA A 248 14.84 -2.62 15.12
CA ALA A 248 15.94 -1.84 15.70
C ALA A 248 17.25 -1.89 14.87
N THR A 249 17.39 -2.82 13.94
CA THR A 249 18.57 -2.94 13.06
C THR A 249 18.35 -2.35 11.66
N LEU A 250 17.13 -1.94 11.32
CA LEU A 250 16.78 -1.48 9.98
C LEU A 250 17.03 0.04 9.82
N SER A 251 17.60 0.41 8.68
CA SER A 251 17.63 1.81 8.25
C SER A 251 16.23 2.24 7.77
N LEU A 252 15.97 3.55 7.82
CA LEU A 252 14.76 4.12 7.21
C LEU A 252 14.72 3.83 5.70
N PRO A 253 13.52 3.66 5.11
CA PRO A 253 13.37 3.56 3.66
C PRO A 253 13.98 4.76 2.95
N ALA A 254 14.70 4.52 1.86
CA ALA A 254 15.43 5.56 1.13
C ALA A 254 14.53 6.72 0.66
N LEU A 255 13.28 6.44 0.37
CA LEU A 255 12.31 7.42 -0.14
C LEU A 255 11.34 7.94 0.92
N ILE A 256 11.50 7.63 2.23
CA ILE A 256 10.51 8.02 3.26
C ILE A 256 10.20 9.53 3.24
N VAL A 257 11.21 10.37 3.07
CA VAL A 257 11.03 11.83 3.09
C VAL A 257 10.16 12.34 1.93
N PRO A 258 10.42 12.00 0.66
CA PRO A 258 9.54 12.41 -0.43
C PRO A 258 8.23 11.64 -0.44
N SER A 259 8.22 10.33 -0.19
CA SER A 259 7.04 9.48 -0.28
C SER A 259 5.94 9.93 0.67
N ILE A 260 6.25 10.09 1.94
CA ILE A 260 5.24 10.48 2.93
C ILE A 260 4.64 11.85 2.59
N GLN A 261 5.43 12.85 2.18
CA GLN A 261 4.92 14.19 1.84
C GLN A 261 3.97 14.18 0.63
N VAL A 262 4.13 13.23 -0.27
CA VAL A 262 3.27 13.04 -1.45
C VAL A 262 2.08 12.16 -1.12
N ASN A 263 2.31 11.05 -0.43
CA ASN A 263 1.32 10.01 -0.22
C ASN A 263 0.23 10.41 0.79
N ILE A 264 0.57 11.19 1.84
CA ILE A 264 -0.44 11.77 2.74
C ILE A 264 -1.34 12.80 2.04
N ARG A 265 -1.07 13.13 0.78
CA ARG A 265 -1.87 14.01 -0.09
C ARG A 265 -2.43 13.25 -1.29
N ALA A 266 -2.70 11.96 -1.13
CA ALA A 266 -3.24 11.10 -2.18
C ALA A 266 -2.40 11.12 -3.48
N GLY A 267 -1.06 11.14 -3.37
CA GLY A 267 -0.14 11.20 -4.51
C GLY A 267 0.05 12.61 -5.11
N ARG A 268 -0.49 13.66 -4.48
CA ARG A 268 -0.31 15.04 -4.96
C ARG A 268 1.04 15.59 -4.51
N LEU A 269 1.84 16.03 -5.49
CA LEU A 269 3.08 16.74 -5.21
C LEU A 269 2.83 18.03 -4.41
N PRO A 270 3.77 18.45 -3.54
CA PRO A 270 3.67 19.73 -2.83
C PRO A 270 3.37 20.89 -3.78
N ASP A 271 2.69 21.92 -3.28
CA ASP A 271 2.40 23.12 -4.06
C ASP A 271 3.68 23.84 -4.46
N ALA A 272 3.64 24.52 -5.62
CA ALA A 272 4.76 25.35 -6.04
C ALA A 272 4.90 26.57 -5.11
N GLU A 273 6.13 26.89 -4.75
CA GLU A 273 6.43 28.10 -4.00
C GLU A 273 6.39 29.36 -4.91
N ASN A 274 6.70 30.53 -4.36
CA ASN A 274 6.61 31.81 -5.05
C ASN A 274 7.48 31.93 -6.32
N ASN A 275 8.48 31.06 -6.46
CA ASN A 275 9.34 30.96 -7.65
C ASN A 275 8.83 29.93 -8.69
N GLY A 276 7.67 29.33 -8.48
CA GLY A 276 7.08 28.33 -9.34
C GLY A 276 7.68 26.92 -9.21
N VAL A 277 8.58 26.69 -8.25
CA VAL A 277 9.25 25.40 -8.02
C VAL A 277 8.60 24.68 -6.85
N ARG A 278 8.44 23.35 -6.98
CA ARG A 278 7.96 22.47 -5.90
C ARG A 278 9.15 21.93 -5.12
N TYR A 279 9.00 21.83 -3.82
CA TYR A 279 10.06 21.37 -2.94
C TYR A 279 9.60 20.23 -2.03
N ILE A 280 10.48 19.26 -1.80
CA ILE A 280 10.39 18.28 -0.73
C ILE A 280 11.19 18.82 0.45
N LYS A 281 10.59 18.91 1.63
CA LYS A 281 11.24 19.36 2.85
C LYS A 281 11.95 18.19 3.52
N THR A 282 13.21 18.37 3.87
CA THR A 282 13.97 17.38 4.65
C THR A 282 14.19 17.93 6.06
N PRO A 283 13.51 17.40 7.09
CA PRO A 283 13.78 17.78 8.46
C PRO A 283 15.14 17.24 8.89
N ILE A 284 15.92 18.06 9.58
CA ILE A 284 17.26 17.67 10.06
C ILE A 284 17.13 17.13 11.48
N ASP A 285 17.70 15.94 11.74
CA ASP A 285 17.73 15.28 13.06
C ASP A 285 16.34 15.07 13.69
N THR A 286 15.31 14.78 12.87
CA THR A 286 13.91 14.69 13.36
C THR A 286 13.24 13.34 13.07
N LEU A 287 13.71 12.59 12.05
CA LEU A 287 13.20 11.27 11.66
C LEU A 287 14.05 10.16 12.24
#